data_9f4929360e086227739d67a38410391b
#
_entry.id   9f4929360e086227739d67a38410391b
#
_cell.length_a   1.000
_cell.length_b   1.000
_cell.length_c   1.000
_cell.angle_alpha   90.00
_cell.angle_beta   90.00
_cell.angle_gamma   90.00
#
_symmetry.space_group_name_H-M   'P 1'
#
loop_
_entity.id
_entity.type
_entity.pdbx_description
1 polymer ?
#
loop_
_entity_poly.entity_id
_entity_poly.type
_entity_poly.pdbx_seq_one_letter_code
_entity_poly.pdbx_strand_id
1 'polypeptide(L)'
;MTSGPTSAGRRGPVCEAVIMNSIQIADETFVAADGARVGAAVADRASWRRWWPDLRLQVVEDRGEKGIRWSVTGALTGTMEIWLEPSLDGVVLHYFLHAEPTGMAAWQLAKLNLAKMTHRRRVAGKKMAFEVKTTLERSRPVGVSPVV
;
A
#
# COMPACT_ATOMS: atom_id res chain seq x y z
N MET A 1 29.87 -6.00 29.76
CA MET A 1 29.39 -5.87 29.43
C MET A 1 28.97 -5.77 29.02
N THR A 2 29.01 -5.85 29.24
CA THR A 2 28.41 -5.63 28.69
C THR A 2 27.82 -5.62 28.27
N SER A 3 27.80 -5.54 28.41
CA SER A 3 27.10 -5.38 27.78
C SER A 3 26.47 -5.41 27.37
N GLY A 4 26.42 -5.32 27.38
CA GLY A 4 25.66 -5.12 26.76
C GLY A 4 25.11 -5.24 26.31
N PRO A 5 24.96 -5.16 26.31
CA PRO A 5 24.22 -5.06 25.57
C PRO A 5 23.63 -5.19 25.00
N THR A 6 23.83 -5.07 25.12
CA THR A 6 23.29 -4.94 24.44
C THR A 6 22.69 -5.25 24.03
N SER A 7 22.72 -5.34 24.19
CA SER A 7 22.06 -5.37 23.64
C SER A 7 21.44 -5.42 23.31
N ALA A 8 21.53 -5.33 23.53
CA ALA A 8 20.88 -5.12 23.10
C ALA A 8 20.53 -5.08 22.46
N GLY A 9 20.80 -5.00 22.36
CA GLY A 9 20.41 -4.78 21.60
C GLY A 9 20.28 -5.05 21.03
N ARG A 10 20.48 -5.13 20.97
CA ARG A 10 20.13 -5.32 20.26
C ARG A 10 19.34 -5.86 20.02
N ARG A 11 19.26 -6.03 20.03
CA ARG A 11 18.30 -6.47 19.82
C ARG A 11 17.21 -6.17 19.36
N GLY A 12 16.92 -6.32 18.98
CA GLY A 12 15.77 -5.72 19.17
C GLY A 12 15.12 -4.92 18.11
N PRO A 13 15.78 -4.36 17.13
CA PRO A 13 15.15 -3.47 16.14
C PRO A 13 14.04 -4.13 15.37
N VAL A 14 14.17 -5.39 15.03
CA VAL A 14 13.17 -6.10 14.23
C VAL A 14 11.85 -6.21 14.98
N CYS A 15 11.92 -6.55 16.25
CA CYS A 15 10.70 -6.66 17.06
C CYS A 15 9.99 -5.32 17.20
N GLU A 16 10.75 -4.25 17.31
CA GLU A 16 10.18 -2.93 17.41
C GLU A 16 9.41 -2.54 16.14
N ALA A 17 9.97 -2.87 14.98
CA ALA A 17 9.31 -2.56 13.72
C ALA A 17 7.95 -3.27 13.62
N VAL A 18 7.88 -4.52 14.02
CA VAL A 18 6.63 -5.27 13.99
C VAL A 18 5.61 -4.67 14.95
N ILE A 19 6.04 -4.28 16.14
CA ILE A 19 5.16 -3.71 17.17
C ILE A 19 4.58 -2.38 16.71
N MET A 20 5.36 -1.59 15.95
CA MET A 20 4.98 -0.25 15.57
C MET A 20 3.91 -0.21 14.47
N ASN A 21 3.70 -1.28 13.73
CA ASN A 21 2.74 -1.28 12.62
C ASN A 21 1.42 -1.89 13.07
N SER A 22 0.55 -1.04 13.64
CA SER A 22 -0.76 -1.46 14.14
C SER A 22 -1.72 -1.83 13.01
N ILE A 23 -1.52 -1.23 11.83
CA ILE A 23 -2.36 -1.48 10.66
C ILE A 23 -1.48 -2.14 9.61
N GLN A 24 -1.86 -3.35 9.22
CA GLN A 24 -1.15 -4.10 8.20
C GLN A 24 -2.16 -4.66 7.21
N ILE A 25 -1.99 -4.31 5.94
CA ILE A 25 -2.88 -4.75 4.88
C ILE A 25 -2.02 -5.34 3.77
N ALA A 26 -2.43 -6.49 3.27
CA ALA A 26 -1.87 -7.12 2.09
C ALA A 26 -3.07 -7.62 1.28
N ASP A 27 -3.21 -7.13 0.05
CA ASP A 27 -4.35 -7.47 -0.78
C ASP A 27 -3.88 -7.56 -2.23
N GLU A 28 -4.67 -8.22 -3.07
CA GLU A 28 -4.31 -8.36 -4.46
C GLU A 28 -5.53 -8.36 -5.36
N THR A 29 -5.35 -7.85 -6.58
CA THR A 29 -6.42 -7.75 -7.57
C THR A 29 -5.79 -7.96 -8.95
N PHE A 30 -6.35 -8.87 -9.73
CA PHE A 30 -5.91 -9.05 -11.11
C PHE A 30 -6.48 -7.93 -11.99
N VAL A 31 -5.61 -7.33 -12.80
CA VAL A 31 -5.98 -6.31 -13.77
C VAL A 31 -5.55 -6.78 -15.15
N ALA A 32 -6.51 -6.89 -16.07
CA ALA A 32 -6.26 -7.36 -17.42
C ALA A 32 -5.79 -6.19 -18.30
N ALA A 33 -4.63 -5.66 -17.97
CA ALA A 33 -3.96 -4.59 -18.71
C ALA A 33 -2.47 -4.75 -18.51
N ASP A 34 -1.66 -4.15 -19.38
CA ASP A 34 -0.22 -4.29 -19.25
C ASP A 34 0.32 -3.48 -18.06
N GLY A 35 1.49 -3.88 -17.59
CA GLY A 35 2.09 -3.28 -16.40
C GLY A 35 2.41 -1.79 -16.56
N ALA A 36 2.76 -1.36 -17.78
CA ALA A 36 3.09 0.04 -18.01
C ALA A 36 1.86 0.92 -17.81
N ARG A 37 0.70 0.48 -18.30
CA ARG A 37 -0.55 1.23 -18.15
C ARG A 37 -1.02 1.23 -16.70
N VAL A 38 -0.94 0.10 -16.03
CA VAL A 38 -1.32 0.02 -14.62
C VAL A 38 -0.37 0.86 -13.78
N GLY A 39 0.93 0.78 -14.06
CA GLY A 39 1.93 1.59 -13.36
C GLY A 39 1.67 3.09 -13.51
N ALA A 40 1.32 3.54 -14.72
CA ALA A 40 0.99 4.94 -14.95
C ALA A 40 -0.25 5.36 -14.17
N ALA A 41 -1.26 4.49 -14.11
CA ALA A 41 -2.50 4.80 -13.41
C ALA A 41 -2.27 4.95 -11.90
N VAL A 42 -1.47 4.07 -11.30
CA VAL A 42 -1.23 4.14 -9.86
C VAL A 42 -0.22 5.23 -9.49
N ALA A 43 0.53 5.73 -10.45
CA ALA A 43 1.49 6.82 -10.23
C ALA A 43 0.87 8.21 -10.43
N ASP A 44 -0.41 8.30 -10.75
CA ASP A 44 -1.08 9.57 -10.97
C ASP A 44 -1.39 10.27 -9.64
N ARG A 45 -0.70 11.36 -9.38
CA ARG A 45 -0.80 12.09 -8.10
C ARG A 45 -2.21 12.61 -7.82
N ALA A 46 -2.94 13.02 -8.86
CA ALA A 46 -4.30 13.52 -8.67
C ALA A 46 -5.22 12.43 -8.13
N SER A 47 -4.99 11.19 -8.55
CA SER A 47 -5.77 10.05 -8.07
C SER A 47 -5.50 9.75 -6.59
N TRP A 48 -4.29 9.96 -6.12
CA TRP A 48 -3.94 9.67 -4.74
C TRP A 48 -4.81 10.47 -3.77
N ARG A 49 -5.14 11.72 -4.09
CA ARG A 49 -5.97 12.58 -3.24
C ARG A 49 -7.40 12.06 -3.14
N ARG A 50 -7.88 11.42 -4.18
CA ARG A 50 -9.22 10.81 -4.18
C ARG A 50 -9.22 9.50 -3.43
N TRP A 51 -8.18 8.69 -3.62
CA TRP A 51 -8.11 7.37 -2.99
C TRP A 51 -7.82 7.47 -1.50
N TRP A 52 -6.93 8.38 -1.12
CA TRP A 52 -6.48 8.51 0.27
C TRP A 52 -6.43 9.97 0.67
N PRO A 53 -7.62 10.60 0.85
CA PRO A 53 -7.67 12.06 1.07
C PRO A 53 -7.04 12.53 2.39
N ASP A 54 -6.92 11.64 3.37
CA ASP A 54 -6.35 11.97 4.67
C ASP A 54 -4.89 11.56 4.82
N LEU A 55 -4.26 11.07 3.75
CA LEU A 55 -2.87 10.67 3.76
C LEU A 55 -2.03 11.60 2.88
N ARG A 56 -0.79 11.78 3.28
CA ARG A 56 0.22 12.45 2.46
C ARG A 56 1.21 11.44 2.01
N LEU A 57 1.40 11.32 0.71
CA LEU A 57 2.25 10.32 0.10
C LEU A 57 3.48 10.97 -0.50
N GLN A 58 4.64 10.45 -0.14
CA GLN A 58 5.90 10.86 -0.73
C GLN A 58 6.52 9.65 -1.40
N VAL A 59 6.82 9.78 -2.68
CA VAL A 59 7.38 8.68 -3.45
C VAL A 59 8.78 8.36 -2.93
N VAL A 60 8.97 7.11 -2.52
CA VAL A 60 10.27 6.58 -2.14
C VAL A 60 10.93 5.95 -3.35
N GLU A 61 10.14 5.24 -4.13
CA GLU A 61 10.65 4.56 -5.32
C GLU A 61 9.51 4.40 -6.33
N ASP A 62 9.73 4.91 -7.55
CA ASP A 62 8.81 4.70 -8.66
C ASP A 62 9.46 3.69 -9.59
N ARG A 63 8.89 2.50 -9.67
CA ARG A 63 9.41 1.39 -10.47
C ARG A 63 8.66 1.22 -11.78
N GLY A 64 7.82 2.19 -12.15
CA GLY A 64 7.09 2.16 -13.41
C GLY A 64 6.18 0.96 -13.52
N GLU A 65 6.42 0.11 -14.51
CA GLU A 65 5.56 -1.05 -14.75
C GLU A 65 5.58 -2.08 -13.61
N LYS A 66 6.52 -1.95 -12.66
CA LYS A 66 6.62 -2.87 -11.53
C LYS A 66 5.98 -2.31 -10.26
N GLY A 67 5.54 -1.07 -10.28
CA GLY A 67 4.83 -0.48 -9.16
C GLY A 67 5.47 0.76 -8.58
N ILE A 68 5.07 1.09 -7.35
CA ILE A 68 5.49 2.31 -6.70
C ILE A 68 5.42 2.12 -5.18
N ARG A 69 6.33 2.79 -4.48
CA ARG A 69 6.36 2.76 -3.02
C ARG A 69 6.39 4.18 -2.48
N TRP A 70 5.66 4.39 -1.41
CA TRP A 70 5.55 5.69 -0.74
C TRP A 70 5.88 5.59 0.73
N SER A 71 6.38 6.69 1.30
CA SER A 71 6.24 6.94 2.72
C SER A 71 4.91 7.65 2.95
N VAL A 72 4.29 7.36 4.08
CA VAL A 72 2.95 7.83 4.41
C VAL A 72 3.00 8.69 5.66
N THR A 73 2.39 9.87 5.59
CA THR A 73 2.15 10.74 6.76
C THR A 73 0.72 11.23 6.68
N GLY A 74 0.32 12.08 7.62
CA GLY A 74 -1.07 12.53 7.74
C GLY A 74 -1.77 11.75 8.82
N ALA A 75 -2.93 11.19 8.53
CA ALA A 75 -3.69 10.42 9.52
C ALA A 75 -2.96 9.16 9.98
N LEU A 76 -2.14 8.58 9.11
CA LEU A 76 -1.31 7.43 9.42
C LEU A 76 0.14 7.75 9.15
N THR A 77 1.05 7.05 9.83
CA THR A 77 2.48 7.13 9.58
C THR A 77 3.01 5.74 9.28
N GLY A 78 3.71 5.59 8.15
CA GLY A 78 4.27 4.31 7.76
C GLY A 78 4.65 4.25 6.31
N THR A 79 4.40 3.11 5.68
CA THR A 79 4.73 2.87 4.28
C THR A 79 3.55 2.26 3.54
N MET A 80 3.50 2.53 2.24
CA MET A 80 2.49 1.96 1.36
C MET A 80 3.18 1.58 0.06
N GLU A 81 2.76 0.47 -0.51
CA GLU A 81 3.39 -0.02 -1.74
C GLU A 81 2.35 -0.67 -2.64
N ILE A 82 2.51 -0.43 -3.93
CA ILE A 82 1.84 -1.22 -4.96
C ILE A 82 2.94 -1.93 -5.74
N TRP A 83 2.82 -3.25 -5.84
CA TRP A 83 3.70 -4.07 -6.63
C TRP A 83 2.88 -4.72 -7.73
N LEU A 84 3.38 -4.63 -8.96
CA LEU A 84 2.68 -5.16 -10.13
C LEU A 84 3.43 -6.39 -10.61
N GLU A 85 2.79 -7.54 -10.48
CA GLU A 85 3.37 -8.80 -10.87
C GLU A 85 2.76 -9.25 -12.20
N PRO A 86 3.58 -9.42 -13.26
CA PRO A 86 3.05 -9.93 -14.53
C PRO A 86 2.40 -11.30 -14.32
N SER A 87 1.21 -11.48 -14.86
CA SER A 87 0.47 -12.72 -14.71
C SER A 87 -0.50 -12.84 -15.86
N LEU A 88 -0.45 -13.98 -16.57
CA LEU A 88 -1.35 -14.25 -17.68
C LEU A 88 -1.32 -13.08 -18.69
N ASP A 89 -2.48 -12.54 -19.01
CA ASP A 89 -2.62 -11.43 -19.96
C ASP A 89 -2.76 -10.07 -19.26
N GLY A 90 -2.22 -9.95 -18.07
CA GLY A 90 -2.27 -8.72 -17.30
C GLY A 90 -1.27 -8.70 -16.17
N VAL A 91 -1.67 -8.12 -15.05
CA VAL A 91 -0.85 -8.06 -13.83
C VAL A 91 -1.70 -8.34 -12.61
N VAL A 92 -1.07 -8.86 -11.57
CA VAL A 92 -1.66 -8.87 -10.23
C VAL A 92 -1.18 -7.61 -9.54
N LEU A 93 -2.12 -6.77 -9.15
CA LEU A 93 -1.83 -5.57 -8.38
C LEU A 93 -1.84 -5.93 -6.92
N HIS A 94 -0.66 -5.93 -6.31
CA HIS A 94 -0.50 -6.17 -4.87
C HIS A 94 -0.49 -4.83 -4.16
N TYR A 95 -1.29 -4.69 -3.13
CA TYR A 95 -1.38 -3.48 -2.33
C TYR A 95 -0.97 -3.79 -0.90
N PHE A 96 -0.02 -3.03 -0.38
CA PHE A 96 0.47 -3.18 1.00
C PHE A 96 0.40 -1.85 1.72
N LEU A 97 -0.08 -1.90 2.96
CA LEU A 97 -0.05 -0.75 3.86
C LEU A 97 0.45 -1.23 5.21
N HIS A 98 1.54 -0.64 5.69
CA HIS A 98 2.09 -0.92 7.02
C HIS A 98 2.22 0.42 7.73
N ALA A 99 1.33 0.69 8.67
CA ALA A 99 1.25 2.02 9.27
C ALA A 99 0.63 1.97 10.64
N GLU A 100 0.66 3.11 11.30
CA GLU A 100 -0.01 3.30 12.58
C GLU A 100 -0.63 4.68 12.64
N PRO A 101 -1.66 4.88 13.49
CA PRO A 101 -2.25 6.21 13.67
C PRO A 101 -1.19 7.21 14.14
N THR A 102 -1.17 8.36 13.51
CA THR A 102 -0.14 9.37 13.75
C THR A 102 -0.30 10.00 15.13
N GLY A 103 0.83 10.14 15.83
CA GLY A 103 0.89 10.94 17.05
C GLY A 103 0.15 10.38 18.24
N MET A 104 -0.13 9.10 18.25
CA MET A 104 -0.87 8.48 19.37
C MET A 104 0.06 7.77 20.34
N ALA A 105 -0.17 8.01 21.63
CA ALA A 105 0.50 7.26 22.69
C ALA A 105 -0.12 5.88 22.78
N ALA A 106 0.62 4.95 23.41
CA ALA A 106 0.15 3.57 23.53
C ALA A 106 -1.22 3.45 24.18
N TRP A 107 -1.49 4.26 25.23
CA TRP A 107 -2.78 4.22 25.91
C TRP A 107 -3.92 4.72 25.03
N GLN A 108 -3.64 5.64 24.10
CA GLN A 108 -4.63 6.10 23.14
C GLN A 108 -4.93 5.02 22.11
N LEU A 109 -3.87 4.34 21.63
CA LEU A 109 -4.04 3.24 20.68
C LEU A 109 -4.88 2.12 21.27
N ALA A 110 -4.70 1.84 22.56
CA ALA A 110 -5.46 0.78 23.21
C ALA A 110 -6.96 1.04 23.23
N LYS A 111 -7.39 2.30 23.08
CA LYS A 111 -8.81 2.67 23.07
C LYS A 111 -9.41 2.67 21.69
N LEU A 112 -8.60 2.52 20.65
CA LEU A 112 -9.09 2.54 19.28
C LEU A 112 -9.62 1.19 18.85
N ASN A 113 -10.59 1.21 17.97
CA ASN A 113 -11.02 0.00 17.28
C ASN A 113 -10.15 -0.18 16.04
N LEU A 114 -8.99 -0.81 16.24
CA LEU A 114 -8.02 -1.00 15.16
C LEU A 114 -8.56 -1.92 14.06
N ALA A 115 -9.42 -2.88 14.42
CA ALA A 115 -10.02 -3.76 13.41
C ALA A 115 -10.89 -2.97 12.44
N LYS A 116 -11.66 -2.01 12.96
CA LYS A 116 -12.52 -1.17 12.13
C LYS A 116 -11.69 -0.23 11.27
N MET A 117 -10.63 0.35 11.84
CA MET A 117 -9.73 1.21 11.08
C MET A 117 -9.03 0.45 9.97
N THR A 118 -8.55 -0.74 10.27
CA THR A 118 -7.89 -1.60 9.28
C THR A 118 -8.86 -1.96 8.16
N HIS A 119 -10.11 -2.29 8.51
CA HIS A 119 -11.12 -2.62 7.52
C HIS A 119 -11.38 -1.44 6.58
N ARG A 120 -11.50 -0.23 7.12
CA ARG A 120 -11.71 0.97 6.30
C ARG A 120 -10.56 1.17 5.31
N ARG A 121 -9.33 0.94 5.76
CA ARG A 121 -8.17 1.09 4.88
C ARG A 121 -8.12 0.00 3.82
N ARG A 122 -8.55 -1.22 4.17
CA ARG A 122 -8.65 -2.30 3.21
C ARG A 122 -9.68 -1.98 2.13
N VAL A 123 -10.83 -1.43 2.54
CA VAL A 123 -11.88 -1.02 1.60
C VAL A 123 -11.35 0.07 0.68
N ALA A 124 -10.64 1.07 1.21
CA ALA A 124 -10.08 2.15 0.39
C ALA A 124 -9.10 1.60 -0.65
N GLY A 125 -8.24 0.67 -0.24
CA GLY A 125 -7.30 0.03 -1.16
C GLY A 125 -8.02 -0.79 -2.24
N LYS A 126 -9.07 -1.49 -1.86
CA LYS A 126 -9.83 -2.29 -2.83
C LYS A 126 -10.58 -1.39 -3.81
N LYS A 127 -11.10 -0.27 -3.37
CA LYS A 127 -11.73 0.71 -4.26
C LYS A 127 -10.73 1.27 -5.27
N MET A 128 -9.53 1.58 -4.81
CA MET A 128 -8.46 2.02 -5.71
C MET A 128 -8.18 0.97 -6.77
N ALA A 129 -7.99 -0.29 -6.35
CA ALA A 129 -7.66 -1.37 -7.27
C ALA A 129 -8.78 -1.59 -8.28
N PHE A 130 -10.03 -1.56 -7.85
CA PHE A 130 -11.16 -1.75 -8.76
C PHE A 130 -11.37 -0.56 -9.69
N GLU A 131 -11.05 0.65 -9.26
CA GLU A 131 -11.12 1.80 -10.15
C GLU A 131 -10.10 1.64 -11.28
N VAL A 132 -8.86 1.28 -10.94
CA VAL A 132 -7.82 1.04 -11.94
C VAL A 132 -8.23 -0.08 -12.87
N LYS A 133 -8.70 -1.19 -12.32
CA LYS A 133 -9.16 -2.33 -13.09
C LYS A 133 -10.27 -1.94 -14.07
N THR A 134 -11.31 -1.30 -13.58
CA THR A 134 -12.46 -0.92 -14.41
C THR A 134 -12.05 0.05 -15.50
N THR A 135 -11.24 1.04 -15.16
CA THR A 135 -10.83 2.07 -16.13
C THR A 135 -9.99 1.46 -17.25
N LEU A 136 -9.03 0.61 -16.92
CA LEU A 136 -8.12 0.08 -17.93
C LEU A 136 -8.73 -1.06 -18.72
N GLU A 137 -9.55 -1.89 -18.09
CA GLU A 137 -10.20 -3.00 -18.81
C GLU A 137 -11.34 -2.54 -19.70
N ARG A 138 -11.94 -1.40 -19.39
CA ARG A 138 -13.05 -0.86 -20.19
C ARG A 138 -12.67 -0.59 -21.65
N SER A 139 -11.43 -0.16 -21.88
CA SER A 139 -10.98 0.18 -23.23
C SER A 139 -10.54 -1.04 -24.02
N ARG A 140 -10.71 -2.22 -23.47
CA ARG A 140 -10.24 -3.46 -24.06
C ARG A 140 -11.41 -4.22 -24.66
N PRO A 141 -11.38 -4.51 -25.97
CA PRO A 141 -12.46 -5.30 -26.60
C PRO A 141 -12.52 -6.70 -25.98
N VAL A 142 -13.73 -7.24 -25.94
CA VAL A 142 -13.95 -8.59 -25.40
C VAL A 142 -13.17 -9.60 -26.23
N GLY A 143 -12.44 -10.48 -25.57
CA GLY A 143 -11.70 -11.55 -26.23
C GLY A 143 -10.36 -11.15 -26.84
N VAL A 144 -9.94 -9.91 -26.63
CA VAL A 144 -8.65 -9.43 -27.14
C VAL A 144 -7.68 -9.29 -25.98
N SER A 145 -6.45 -9.79 -26.17
CA SER A 145 -5.41 -9.64 -25.15
C SER A 145 -5.05 -8.18 -24.95
N PRO A 146 -4.59 -7.81 -23.74
CA PRO A 146 -4.14 -6.44 -23.50
C PRO A 146 -3.00 -6.07 -24.44
N VAL A 147 -3.03 -4.84 -24.91
CA VAL A 147 -1.94 -4.32 -25.72
C VAL A 147 -0.77 -4.02 -24.81
N VAL A 148 0.37 -4.50 -25.19
CA VAL A 148 1.59 -4.29 -24.44
C VAL A 148 2.25 -2.96 -24.83
#